data_a3aa8194f915367aa23ba0f5933844b6
#
_entry.id   a3aa8194f915367aa23ba0f5933844b6
#
_cell.length_a   1.000
_cell.length_b   1.000
_cell.length_c   1.000
_cell.angle_alpha   90.00
_cell.angle_beta   90.00
_cell.angle_gamma   90.00
#
_symmetry.space_group_name_H-M   'P 1'
#
loop_
_entity.id
_entity.type
_entity.pdbx_description
1 polymer ?
#
loop_
_entity_poly.entity_id
_entity_poly.type
_entity_poly.pdbx_seq_one_letter_code
_entity_poly.pdbx_strand_id
1 'polypeptide(L)'
;TNYLKPFPLPEIPSKPKPYIEIVNLILDLNKELQEVSSKFQRSLQRQFPEELEKLSNKLHDWYELSYTNFIKELKKKKIKLSLSQEADWEEYFFSEQQKATNLKSQIVQTDKEIDQMVYELYGLTEEEIEIVEKS
;
A
#
# COMPACT_ATOMS: atom_id res chain seq x y z
N THR A 1 -26.13 26.69 -25.44
CA THR A 1 -26.21 26.15 -25.46
C THR A 1 -26.31 26.16 -25.12
N ASN A 2 -26.16 26.23 -24.98
CA ASN A 2 -26.24 25.70 -24.78
C ASN A 2 -26.64 25.39 -24.38
N TYR A 3 -26.87 25.24 -23.97
CA TYR A 3 -27.29 24.44 -23.73
C TYR A 3 -27.23 23.68 -23.61
N LEU A 4 -27.40 23.34 -23.64
CA LEU A 4 -27.20 22.31 -23.65
C LEU A 4 -26.12 21.82 -23.32
N LYS A 5 -25.53 21.87 -23.02
CA LYS A 5 -24.68 21.32 -22.66
C LYS A 5 -24.68 20.71 -21.65
N PRO A 6 -25.06 20.51 -21.34
CA PRO A 6 -25.01 19.91 -20.29
C PRO A 6 -24.54 18.73 -20.09
N PHE A 7 -24.33 18.19 -20.70
CA PHE A 7 -23.98 17.04 -20.47
C PHE A 7 -22.71 16.98 -19.94
N PRO A 8 -22.38 16.39 -18.90
CA PRO A 8 -21.12 16.19 -18.25
C PRO A 8 -20.13 15.48 -19.09
N LEU A 9 -20.58 14.69 -19.95
CA LEU A 9 -19.69 13.91 -20.77
C LEU A 9 -18.68 14.72 -21.57
N PRO A 10 -19.04 15.82 -22.15
CA PRO A 10 -18.06 16.61 -22.87
C PRO A 10 -16.93 17.11 -22.01
N GLU A 11 -17.13 17.16 -20.72
CA GLU A 11 -16.06 17.62 -19.87
C GLU A 11 -15.07 16.56 -19.52
N ILE A 12 -15.45 15.32 -19.65
CA ILE A 12 -14.57 14.22 -19.38
C ILE A 12 -13.25 14.30 -20.15
N PRO A 13 -13.26 14.58 -21.45
CA PRO A 13 -12.01 14.69 -22.19
C PRO A 13 -11.09 15.80 -21.69
N SER A 14 -11.65 16.83 -21.09
CA SER A 14 -10.84 17.91 -20.59
C SER A 14 -10.36 17.64 -19.16
N LYS A 15 -10.96 16.66 -18.48
CA LYS A 15 -10.62 16.35 -17.11
C LYS A 15 -9.85 15.05 -16.90
N PRO A 16 -9.71 14.19 -17.89
CA PRO A 16 -9.01 12.92 -17.64
C PRO A 16 -7.57 13.10 -17.23
N LYS A 17 -6.98 14.21 -17.55
CA LYS A 17 -5.56 14.41 -17.28
C LYS A 17 -5.22 14.32 -15.78
N PRO A 18 -5.90 15.04 -14.89
CA PRO A 18 -5.65 14.88 -13.46
C PRO A 18 -5.98 13.47 -12.98
N TYR A 19 -7.04 12.88 -13.51
CA TYR A 19 -7.43 11.53 -13.15
C TYR A 19 -6.34 10.53 -13.57
N ILE A 20 -5.83 10.66 -14.80
CA ILE A 20 -4.78 9.80 -15.30
C ILE A 20 -3.51 9.96 -14.47
N GLU A 21 -3.17 11.19 -14.09
CA GLU A 21 -2.00 11.44 -13.26
C GLU A 21 -2.14 10.75 -11.89
N ILE A 22 -3.33 10.80 -11.29
CA ILE A 22 -3.57 10.15 -10.00
C ILE A 22 -3.50 8.64 -10.13
N VAL A 23 -4.08 8.08 -11.19
CA VAL A 23 -4.01 6.64 -11.43
C VAL A 23 -2.55 6.21 -11.62
N ASN A 24 -1.78 6.97 -12.38
CA ASN A 24 -0.36 6.68 -12.58
C ASN A 24 0.41 6.77 -11.26
N LEU A 25 0.06 7.74 -10.42
CA LEU A 25 0.68 7.86 -9.11
C LEU A 25 0.41 6.63 -8.25
N ILE A 26 -0.82 6.14 -8.25
CA ILE A 26 -1.16 4.92 -7.51
C ILE A 26 -0.36 3.73 -8.01
N LEU A 27 -0.23 3.59 -9.33
CA LEU A 27 0.54 2.50 -9.90
C LEU A 27 2.01 2.60 -9.49
N ASP A 28 2.57 3.79 -9.50
CA ASP A 28 3.95 4.00 -9.08
C ASP A 28 4.13 3.71 -7.59
N LEU A 29 3.19 4.17 -6.76
CA LEU A 29 3.25 3.92 -5.32
C LEU A 29 3.16 2.43 -5.00
N ASN A 30 2.27 1.72 -5.68
CA ASN A 30 2.16 0.27 -5.51
C ASN A 30 3.45 -0.44 -5.91
N LYS A 31 4.06 0.01 -7.00
CA LYS A 31 5.32 -0.55 -7.46
C LYS A 31 6.42 -0.33 -6.43
N GLU A 32 6.52 0.90 -5.91
CA GLU A 32 7.52 1.20 -4.88
C GLU A 32 7.31 0.39 -3.62
N LEU A 33 6.06 0.26 -3.18
CA LEU A 33 5.74 -0.55 -2.01
C LEU A 33 6.15 -1.99 -2.21
N GLN A 34 5.86 -2.53 -3.39
CA GLN A 34 6.24 -3.89 -3.71
C GLN A 34 7.77 -4.06 -3.72
N GLU A 35 8.49 -3.08 -4.23
CA GLU A 35 9.94 -3.11 -4.24
C GLU A 35 10.52 -3.10 -2.81
N VAL A 36 10.01 -2.22 -1.95
CA VAL A 36 10.44 -2.16 -0.56
C VAL A 36 10.14 -3.48 0.15
N SER A 37 8.92 -3.98 -0.02
CA SER A 37 8.50 -5.22 0.61
C SER A 37 9.33 -6.41 0.15
N SER A 38 9.54 -6.54 -1.16
CA SER A 38 10.32 -7.64 -1.72
C SER A 38 11.78 -7.58 -1.32
N LYS A 39 12.33 -6.38 -1.24
CA LYS A 39 13.72 -6.19 -0.84
C LYS A 39 13.94 -6.68 0.59
N PHE A 40 13.02 -6.34 1.49
CA PHE A 40 13.09 -6.79 2.87
C PHE A 40 12.99 -8.31 2.95
N GLN A 41 12.05 -8.88 2.20
CA GLN A 41 11.87 -10.35 2.16
C GLN A 41 13.13 -11.04 1.64
N ARG A 42 13.74 -10.49 0.60
CA ARG A 42 14.98 -11.06 0.08
C ARG A 42 16.11 -10.97 1.08
N SER A 43 16.19 -9.88 1.82
CA SER A 43 17.19 -9.73 2.87
C SER A 43 17.02 -10.78 3.96
N LEU A 44 15.78 -11.03 4.37
CA LEU A 44 15.47 -12.07 5.33
C LEU A 44 15.89 -13.45 4.81
N GLN A 45 15.52 -13.76 3.58
CA GLN A 45 15.82 -15.06 2.98
C GLN A 45 17.32 -15.28 2.79
N ARG A 46 18.07 -14.21 2.52
CA ARG A 46 19.52 -14.30 2.42
C ARG A 46 20.18 -14.61 3.74
N GLN A 47 19.66 -14.03 4.82
CA GLN A 47 20.21 -14.27 6.14
C GLN A 47 19.84 -15.65 6.69
N PHE A 48 18.66 -16.15 6.30
CA PHE A 48 18.14 -17.41 6.81
C PHE A 48 17.60 -18.26 5.65
N PRO A 49 18.49 -18.68 4.75
CA PRO A 49 18.03 -19.35 3.52
C PRO A 49 17.34 -20.70 3.75
N GLU A 50 17.72 -21.42 4.78
CA GLU A 50 17.11 -22.71 5.07
C GLU A 50 15.78 -22.56 5.79
N GLU A 51 15.76 -21.69 6.79
CA GLU A 51 14.58 -21.48 7.62
C GLU A 51 13.47 -20.72 6.88
N LEU A 52 13.85 -19.85 5.96
CA LEU A 52 12.92 -19.00 5.24
C LEU A 52 12.85 -19.30 3.76
N GLU A 53 12.98 -20.58 3.41
CA GLU A 53 12.80 -21.00 2.01
C GLU A 53 11.42 -20.53 1.52
N LYS A 54 10.40 -20.65 2.38
CA LYS A 54 9.09 -20.13 2.10
C LYS A 54 8.67 -19.19 3.22
N LEU A 55 8.21 -18.02 2.86
CA LEU A 55 7.70 -17.05 3.83
C LEU A 55 6.26 -17.37 4.17
N SER A 56 5.90 -17.24 5.45
CA SER A 56 4.51 -17.34 5.86
C SER A 56 3.75 -16.13 5.34
N ASN A 57 2.42 -16.22 5.33
CA ASN A 57 1.58 -15.10 4.91
C ASN A 57 1.86 -13.85 5.74
N LYS A 58 2.10 -14.03 7.04
CA LYS A 58 2.41 -12.91 7.92
C LYS A 58 3.74 -12.26 7.57
N LEU A 59 4.73 -13.04 7.15
CA LEU A 59 6.01 -12.49 6.75
C LEU A 59 5.95 -11.83 5.37
N HIS A 60 5.01 -12.24 4.51
CA HIS A 60 4.75 -11.52 3.27
C HIS A 60 4.23 -10.11 3.56
N ASP A 61 3.41 -9.97 4.58
CA ASP A 61 2.84 -8.69 4.99
C ASP A 61 3.58 -8.13 6.21
N TRP A 62 4.88 -8.32 6.25
CA TRP A 62 5.72 -8.00 7.40
C TRP A 62 5.57 -6.55 7.88
N TYR A 63 5.33 -5.63 6.97
CA TYR A 63 5.22 -4.22 7.34
C TYR A 63 3.94 -3.90 8.11
N GLU A 64 3.00 -4.83 8.16
CA GLU A 64 1.79 -4.67 8.97
C GLU A 64 1.96 -5.25 10.38
N LEU A 65 3.08 -5.91 10.65
CA LEU A 65 3.35 -6.50 11.95
C LEU A 65 4.08 -5.52 12.87
N SER A 66 3.85 -5.67 14.17
CA SER A 66 4.74 -5.03 15.15
C SER A 66 6.06 -5.79 15.14
N TYR A 67 7.12 -5.16 15.64
CA TYR A 67 8.41 -5.84 15.71
C TYR A 67 8.31 -7.11 16.58
N THR A 68 7.57 -7.04 17.68
CA THR A 68 7.35 -8.21 18.55
C THR A 68 6.73 -9.36 17.77
N ASN A 69 5.70 -9.08 16.97
CA ASN A 69 5.06 -10.12 16.17
C ASN A 69 5.97 -10.62 15.06
N PHE A 70 6.78 -9.73 14.48
CA PHE A 70 7.79 -10.11 13.50
C PHE A 70 8.76 -11.14 14.09
N ILE A 71 9.27 -10.87 15.29
CA ILE A 71 10.19 -11.79 15.97
C ILE A 71 9.49 -13.11 16.29
N LYS A 72 8.21 -13.07 16.68
CA LYS A 72 7.44 -14.30 16.91
C LYS A 72 7.35 -15.16 15.67
N GLU A 73 7.15 -14.53 14.50
CA GLU A 73 7.09 -15.27 13.25
C GLU A 73 8.45 -15.90 12.90
N LEU A 74 9.53 -15.21 13.21
CA LEU A 74 10.87 -15.78 13.03
C LEU A 74 11.08 -16.97 13.96
N LYS A 75 10.63 -16.88 15.19
CA LYS A 75 10.74 -17.99 16.15
C LYS A 75 9.95 -19.21 15.70
N LYS A 76 8.79 -19.01 15.09
CA LYS A 76 8.02 -20.10 14.49
C LYS A 76 8.78 -20.84 13.41
N LYS A 77 9.67 -20.13 12.73
CA LYS A 77 10.54 -20.71 11.71
C LYS A 77 11.86 -21.22 12.32
N LYS A 78 11.93 -21.29 13.64
CA LYS A 78 13.12 -21.78 14.36
C LYS A 78 14.34 -20.88 14.21
N ILE A 79 14.10 -19.60 13.97
CA ILE A 79 15.16 -18.61 13.89
C ILE A 79 15.33 -17.98 15.27
N LYS A 80 16.54 -18.01 15.78
CA LYS A 80 16.89 -17.37 17.04
C LYS A 80 17.93 -16.31 16.75
N LEU A 81 17.66 -15.10 17.19
CA LEU A 81 18.59 -14.00 17.01
C LEU A 81 19.34 -13.74 18.29
N SER A 82 20.64 -13.45 18.18
CA SER A 82 21.40 -12.95 19.31
C SER A 82 20.93 -11.55 19.66
N LEU A 83 21.31 -11.05 20.81
CA LEU A 83 20.94 -9.70 21.23
C LEU A 83 21.41 -8.66 20.20
N SER A 84 22.63 -8.82 19.72
CA SER A 84 23.16 -7.92 18.69
C SER A 84 22.39 -7.99 17.39
N GLN A 85 22.03 -9.20 16.97
CA GLN A 85 21.24 -9.40 15.75
C GLN A 85 19.84 -8.81 15.90
N GLU A 86 19.21 -8.97 17.04
CA GLU A 86 17.91 -8.37 17.30
C GLU A 86 17.96 -6.85 17.20
N ALA A 87 19.00 -6.24 17.76
CA ALA A 87 19.15 -4.79 17.69
C ALA A 87 19.30 -4.32 16.25
N ASP A 88 20.12 -5.01 15.47
CA ASP A 88 20.32 -4.66 14.07
C ASP A 88 19.05 -4.85 13.25
N TRP A 89 18.34 -5.95 13.46
CA TRP A 89 17.11 -6.23 12.75
C TRP A 89 16.00 -5.26 13.15
N GLU A 90 15.95 -4.87 14.43
CA GLU A 90 14.95 -3.91 14.88
C GLU A 90 15.10 -2.58 14.15
N GLU A 91 16.33 -2.08 14.05
CA GLU A 91 16.61 -0.83 13.36
C GLU A 91 16.25 -0.93 11.89
N TYR A 92 16.66 -2.01 11.23
CA TYR A 92 16.38 -2.22 9.82
C TYR A 92 14.88 -2.39 9.59
N PHE A 93 14.21 -3.17 10.44
CA PHE A 93 12.79 -3.40 10.36
C PHE A 93 12.00 -2.09 10.45
N PHE A 94 12.29 -1.28 11.46
CA PHE A 94 11.58 -0.01 11.62
C PHE A 94 11.84 0.95 10.47
N SER A 95 13.07 1.01 9.99
CA SER A 95 13.42 1.86 8.87
C SER A 95 12.65 1.48 7.61
N GLU A 96 12.62 0.19 7.29
CA GLU A 96 11.92 -0.29 6.10
C GLU A 96 10.40 -0.27 6.29
N GLN A 97 9.93 -0.58 7.50
CA GLN A 97 8.51 -0.51 7.82
C GLN A 97 7.97 0.91 7.65
N GLN A 98 8.73 1.89 8.08
CA GLN A 98 8.30 3.28 7.93
C GLN A 98 8.14 3.65 6.46
N LYS A 99 9.06 3.23 5.62
CA LYS A 99 8.95 3.45 4.17
C LYS A 99 7.70 2.78 3.61
N ALA A 100 7.50 1.53 3.95
CA ALA A 100 6.35 0.77 3.45
C ALA A 100 5.03 1.36 3.96
N THR A 101 4.98 1.74 5.22
CA THR A 101 3.78 2.30 5.83
C THR A 101 3.45 3.66 5.21
N ASN A 102 4.46 4.49 4.96
CA ASN A 102 4.26 5.78 4.29
C ASN A 102 3.71 5.59 2.89
N LEU A 103 4.25 4.63 2.14
CA LEU A 103 3.76 4.32 0.80
C LEU A 103 2.32 3.82 0.85
N LYS A 104 2.02 2.95 1.79
CA LYS A 104 0.67 2.43 1.96
C LYS A 104 -0.31 3.54 2.29
N SER A 105 0.08 4.46 3.17
CA SER A 105 -0.74 5.60 3.54
C SER A 105 -1.02 6.50 2.33
N GLN A 106 0.00 6.74 1.51
CA GLN A 106 -0.16 7.53 0.29
C GLN A 106 -1.08 6.82 -0.71
N ILE A 107 -0.97 5.51 -0.81
CA ILE A 107 -1.84 4.71 -1.69
C ILE A 107 -3.29 4.86 -1.25
N VAL A 108 -3.56 4.70 0.04
CA VAL A 108 -4.91 4.81 0.59
C VAL A 108 -5.47 6.22 0.35
N GLN A 109 -4.67 7.24 0.58
CA GLN A 109 -5.09 8.62 0.39
C GLN A 109 -5.39 8.90 -1.09
N THR A 110 -4.52 8.44 -1.98
CA THR A 110 -4.71 8.64 -3.42
C THR A 110 -5.91 7.87 -3.93
N ASP A 111 -6.14 6.68 -3.39
CA ASP A 111 -7.30 5.87 -3.73
C ASP A 111 -8.61 6.60 -3.35
N LYS A 112 -8.62 7.24 -2.20
CA LYS A 112 -9.77 8.06 -1.79
C LYS A 112 -10.00 9.24 -2.72
N GLU A 113 -8.92 9.85 -3.20
CA GLU A 113 -9.03 10.94 -4.15
C GLU A 113 -9.65 10.47 -5.47
N ILE A 114 -9.29 9.28 -5.92
CA ILE A 114 -9.87 8.71 -7.12
C ILE A 114 -11.35 8.44 -6.91
N ASP A 115 -11.72 7.85 -5.78
CA ASP A 115 -13.12 7.59 -5.46
C ASP A 115 -13.92 8.88 -5.45
N GLN A 116 -13.38 9.93 -4.85
CA GLN A 116 -14.05 11.23 -4.79
C GLN A 116 -14.24 11.81 -6.20
N MET A 117 -13.24 11.70 -7.04
CA MET A 117 -13.34 12.16 -8.42
C MET A 117 -14.40 11.40 -9.21
N VAL A 118 -14.50 10.10 -8.98
CA VAL A 118 -15.51 9.28 -9.63
C VAL A 118 -16.90 9.67 -9.15
N TYR A 119 -17.07 9.90 -7.86
CA TYR A 119 -18.36 10.31 -7.31
C TYR A 119 -18.79 11.67 -7.87
N GLU A 120 -17.88 12.61 -7.96
CA GLU A 120 -18.15 13.90 -8.55
C GLU A 120 -18.52 13.79 -10.02
N LEU A 121 -17.83 12.93 -10.74
CA LEU A 121 -18.08 12.72 -12.14
C LEU A 121 -19.50 12.19 -12.40
N TYR A 122 -20.00 11.32 -11.51
CA TYR A 122 -21.35 10.78 -11.63
C TYR A 122 -22.37 11.62 -10.91
N GLY A 123 -21.95 12.71 -10.25
CA GLY A 123 -22.88 13.60 -9.57
C GLY A 123 -23.58 12.97 -8.38
N LEU A 124 -22.89 12.08 -7.69
CA LEU A 124 -23.48 11.41 -6.54
C LEU A 124 -23.60 12.37 -5.35
N THR A 125 -24.70 12.25 -4.62
CA THR A 125 -24.89 12.99 -3.38
C THR A 125 -24.11 12.30 -2.27
N GLU A 126 -23.96 13.01 -1.14
CA GLU A 126 -23.27 12.42 0.01
C GLU A 126 -23.96 11.15 0.49
N GLU A 127 -25.29 11.12 0.45
CA GLU A 127 -26.05 9.94 0.83
C GLU A 127 -25.75 8.77 -0.10
N GLU A 128 -25.69 9.04 -1.40
CA GLU A 128 -25.40 8.00 -2.38
C GLU A 128 -23.98 7.48 -2.22
N ILE A 129 -23.03 8.36 -1.97
CA ILE A 129 -21.65 7.98 -1.73
C ILE A 129 -21.57 7.07 -0.50
N GLU A 130 -22.27 7.45 0.56
CA GLU A 130 -22.30 6.69 1.79
C GLU A 130 -22.84 5.27 1.56
N ILE A 131 -23.89 5.15 0.77
CA ILE A 131 -24.46 3.86 0.43
C ILE A 131 -23.46 2.99 -0.33
N VAL A 132 -22.79 3.59 -1.30
CA VAL A 132 -21.78 2.86 -2.09
C VAL A 132 -20.63 2.39 -1.21
N GLU A 133 -20.16 3.25 -0.32
CA GLU A 133 -19.03 2.89 0.54
C GLU A 133 -19.38 1.84 1.58
N LYS A 134 -20.65 1.77 1.97
CA LYS A 134 -21.09 0.76 2.92
C LYS A 134 -21.35 -0.60 2.27
N SER A 135 -21.49 -0.60 0.98
CA SER A 135 -21.70 -1.84 0.24
C SER A 135 -20.38 -2.57 0.06
#